data_ba0b449e96f1d7aec791ffd473cb1ec7
#
_entry.id   ba0b449e96f1d7aec791ffd473cb1ec7
#
_cell.length_a   1.000
_cell.length_b   1.000
_cell.length_c   1.000
_cell.angle_alpha   90.00
_cell.angle_beta   90.00
_cell.angle_gamma   90.00
#
_symmetry.space_group_name_H-M   'P 1'
#
loop_
_entity.id
_entity.type
_entity.pdbx_description
1 polymer ?
#
loop_
_entity_poly.entity_id
_entity_poly.type
_entity_poly.pdbx_seq_one_letter_code
_entity_poly.pdbx_strand_id
1 'polypeptide(L)'
;MQILSGRSNVFLLTNGEKNILIDTSPKFMWNLLDKRLKTLRISILDLLLITHAHFDHAANSRRLKEKYKASVIVHQSEASYLASGQNTVTSGTNLLYKYISSHFAGSSFLNYEPCPYDLTVDTTFDLSSYGFNACILHTPGHTKGSMSLVVDDEIAIVGDCMFGVFKSSIFPPVAEDPDEMIRSWGKLLETNCSIFLPSHGSANDRSLVQREFDRRTGKLK
;
A
#
# COMPACT_ATOMS: atom_id res chain seq x y z
N MET A 1 1.14 3.51 13.53
CA MET A 1 2.14 2.50 14.00
C MET A 1 2.20 1.31 13.05
N GLN A 2 3.37 0.72 12.83
CA GLN A 2 3.50 -0.57 12.14
C GLN A 2 3.15 -1.70 13.09
N ILE A 3 2.18 -2.54 12.75
CA ILE A 3 1.72 -3.65 13.61
C ILE A 3 2.19 -5.02 13.11
N LEU A 4 2.58 -5.12 11.85
CA LEU A 4 3.12 -6.33 11.25
C LEU A 4 4.26 -5.97 10.31
N SER A 5 5.30 -6.81 10.28
CA SER A 5 6.39 -6.77 9.33
C SER A 5 6.65 -8.18 8.79
N GLY A 6 7.37 -8.28 7.68
CA GLY A 6 7.74 -9.55 7.09
C GLY A 6 7.61 -9.50 5.57
N ARG A 7 6.63 -10.20 4.99
CA ARG A 7 6.42 -10.18 3.53
C ARG A 7 5.91 -8.83 3.04
N SER A 8 4.93 -8.25 3.74
CA SER A 8 4.50 -6.87 3.60
C SER A 8 4.20 -6.27 4.97
N ASN A 9 4.42 -4.98 5.12
CA ASN A 9 4.12 -4.23 6.33
C ASN A 9 2.62 -3.93 6.40
N VAL A 10 2.07 -4.01 7.60
CA VAL A 10 0.70 -3.57 7.89
C VAL A 10 0.77 -2.45 8.91
N PHE A 11 0.06 -1.37 8.64
CA PHE A 11 0.04 -0.20 9.51
C PHE A 11 -1.35 0.00 10.14
N LEU A 12 -1.36 0.48 11.36
CA LEU A 12 -2.57 0.90 12.08
C LEU A 12 -2.46 2.38 12.39
N LEU A 13 -3.44 3.16 11.95
CA LEU A 13 -3.68 4.52 12.36
C LEU A 13 -4.83 4.52 13.38
N THR A 14 -4.61 5.07 14.57
CA THR A 14 -5.63 5.12 15.63
C THR A 14 -5.52 6.42 16.42
N ASN A 15 -6.67 6.96 16.79
CA ASN A 15 -6.79 8.13 17.70
C ASN A 15 -7.44 7.76 19.05
N GLY A 16 -7.56 6.43 19.33
CA GLY A 16 -8.21 5.91 20.52
C GLY A 16 -9.70 5.61 20.37
N GLU A 17 -10.38 6.29 19.46
CA GLU A 17 -11.80 6.07 19.13
C GLU A 17 -11.99 5.35 17.80
N LYS A 18 -11.24 5.75 16.78
CA LYS A 18 -11.29 5.24 15.41
C LYS A 18 -10.01 4.51 15.04
N ASN A 19 -10.17 3.47 14.25
CA ASN A 19 -9.09 2.58 13.82
C ASN A 19 -9.13 2.38 12.32
N ILE A 20 -8.04 2.75 11.64
CA ILE A 20 -7.83 2.54 10.21
C ILE A 20 -6.67 1.58 10.03
N LEU A 21 -6.92 0.45 9.38
CA LEU A 21 -5.88 -0.49 9.01
C LEU A 21 -5.46 -0.26 7.56
N ILE A 22 -4.17 -0.29 7.30
CA ILE A 22 -3.58 -0.11 5.96
C ILE A 22 -2.90 -1.41 5.57
N ASP A 23 -3.41 -2.05 4.52
CA ASP A 23 -3.07 -3.37 3.99
C ASP A 23 -3.32 -4.53 4.96
N THR A 24 -3.12 -5.77 4.49
CA THR A 24 -3.57 -6.96 5.24
C THR A 24 -2.53 -8.05 5.34
N SER A 25 -1.39 -7.94 4.66
CA SER A 25 -0.38 -9.00 4.53
C SER A 25 -0.89 -10.26 3.80
N PRO A 26 -0.03 -11.21 3.39
CA PRO A 26 -0.46 -12.43 2.71
C PRO A 26 -1.36 -13.31 3.56
N LYS A 27 -2.12 -14.19 2.93
CA LYS A 27 -3.11 -15.09 3.56
C LYS A 27 -2.53 -15.89 4.75
N PHE A 28 -1.29 -16.39 4.64
CA PHE A 28 -0.67 -17.20 5.69
C PHE A 28 -0.26 -16.40 6.94
N MET A 29 -0.25 -15.06 6.85
CA MET A 29 0.04 -14.17 7.99
C MET A 29 -1.21 -13.86 8.83
N TRP A 30 -2.40 -14.36 8.46
CA TRP A 30 -3.65 -14.08 9.14
C TRP A 30 -3.61 -14.24 10.66
N ASN A 31 -3.10 -15.40 11.14
CA ASN A 31 -3.09 -15.68 12.57
C ASN A 31 -2.23 -14.67 13.36
N LEU A 32 -1.14 -14.21 12.75
CA LEU A 32 -0.28 -13.22 13.37
C LEU A 32 -0.93 -11.84 13.37
N LEU A 33 -1.54 -11.43 12.26
CA LEU A 33 -2.28 -10.17 12.16
C LEU A 33 -3.44 -10.12 13.16
N ASP A 34 -4.26 -11.17 13.21
CA ASP A 34 -5.38 -11.30 14.15
C ASP A 34 -4.91 -11.23 15.62
N LYS A 35 -3.81 -11.93 15.95
CA LYS A 35 -3.20 -11.87 17.28
C LYS A 35 -2.74 -10.46 17.62
N ARG A 36 -2.12 -9.74 16.67
CA ARG A 36 -1.66 -8.36 16.89
C ARG A 36 -2.83 -7.41 17.16
N LEU A 37 -3.89 -7.47 16.36
CA LEU A 37 -5.09 -6.65 16.55
C LEU A 37 -5.72 -6.92 17.92
N LYS A 38 -5.84 -8.18 18.33
CA LYS A 38 -6.34 -8.57 19.67
C LYS A 38 -5.44 -8.04 20.81
N THR A 39 -4.12 -8.14 20.66
CA THR A 39 -3.17 -7.63 21.66
C THR A 39 -3.31 -6.13 21.83
N LEU A 40 -3.59 -5.39 20.74
CA LEU A 40 -3.86 -3.97 20.74
C LEU A 40 -5.30 -3.63 21.16
N ARG A 41 -6.11 -4.64 21.53
CA ARG A 41 -7.52 -4.52 21.91
C ARG A 41 -8.40 -3.87 20.84
N ILE A 42 -8.02 -4.03 19.57
CA ILE A 42 -8.83 -3.59 18.44
C ILE A 42 -9.96 -4.59 18.26
N SER A 43 -11.19 -4.15 18.42
CA SER A 43 -12.42 -4.95 18.23
C SER A 43 -13.18 -4.56 16.97
N ILE A 44 -12.99 -3.32 16.51
CA ILE A 44 -13.62 -2.74 15.31
C ILE A 44 -12.53 -2.02 14.50
N LEU A 45 -12.59 -2.18 13.19
CA LEU A 45 -11.86 -1.35 12.24
C LEU A 45 -12.87 -0.46 11.51
N ASP A 46 -12.75 0.85 11.67
CA ASP A 46 -13.65 1.80 11.01
C ASP A 46 -13.38 1.84 9.51
N LEU A 47 -12.11 1.68 9.12
CA LEU A 47 -11.70 1.63 7.73
C LEU A 47 -10.55 0.62 7.51
N LEU A 48 -10.61 -0.09 6.40
CA LEU A 48 -9.52 -0.88 5.84
C LEU A 48 -9.13 -0.28 4.51
N LEU A 49 -7.99 0.39 4.47
CA LEU A 49 -7.40 0.92 3.25
C LEU A 49 -6.55 -0.16 2.57
N ILE A 50 -6.91 -0.51 1.35
CA ILE A 50 -6.09 -1.37 0.48
C ILE A 50 -5.32 -0.48 -0.48
N THR A 51 -4.00 -0.41 -0.30
CA THR A 51 -3.13 0.44 -1.12
C THR A 51 -3.16 0.02 -2.59
N HIS A 52 -3.23 -1.29 -2.85
CA HIS A 52 -3.44 -1.91 -4.17
C HIS A 52 -3.81 -3.40 -4.01
N ALA A 53 -4.32 -4.02 -5.07
CA ALA A 53 -4.95 -5.34 -4.99
C ALA A 53 -3.99 -6.52 -5.19
N HIS A 54 -2.70 -6.40 -4.87
CA HIS A 54 -1.81 -7.56 -4.82
C HIS A 54 -2.12 -8.47 -3.63
N PHE A 55 -1.84 -9.77 -3.80
CA PHE A 55 -2.16 -10.81 -2.81
C PHE A 55 -1.56 -10.57 -1.43
N ASP A 56 -0.39 -9.95 -1.35
CA ASP A 56 0.29 -9.67 -0.09
C ASP A 56 -0.13 -8.35 0.57
N HIS A 57 -1.07 -7.62 -0.06
CA HIS A 57 -1.72 -6.43 0.48
C HIS A 57 -3.20 -6.67 0.77
N ALA A 58 -3.88 -7.45 -0.07
CA ALA A 58 -5.34 -7.60 -0.03
C ALA A 58 -5.86 -8.96 0.48
N ALA A 59 -4.99 -9.98 0.64
CA ALA A 59 -5.45 -11.37 0.81
C ALA A 59 -6.28 -11.65 2.07
N ASN A 60 -6.20 -10.83 3.11
CA ASN A 60 -7.00 -11.00 4.33
C ASN A 60 -8.16 -9.98 4.43
N SER A 61 -8.46 -9.21 3.38
CA SER A 61 -9.49 -8.16 3.40
C SER A 61 -10.85 -8.70 3.78
N ARG A 62 -11.28 -9.82 3.16
CA ARG A 62 -12.57 -10.46 3.46
C ARG A 62 -12.69 -10.82 4.93
N ARG A 63 -11.67 -11.44 5.51
CA ARG A 63 -11.64 -11.84 6.92
C ARG A 63 -11.68 -10.65 7.86
N LEU A 64 -10.95 -9.58 7.54
CA LEU A 64 -10.96 -8.35 8.34
C LEU A 64 -12.32 -7.66 8.26
N LYS A 65 -12.91 -7.55 7.07
CA LYS A 65 -14.25 -7.01 6.88
C LYS A 65 -15.29 -7.75 7.71
N GLU A 66 -15.30 -9.06 7.68
CA GLU A 66 -16.27 -9.86 8.41
C GLU A 66 -16.05 -9.84 9.91
N LYS A 67 -14.80 -10.03 10.35
CA LYS A 67 -14.47 -10.18 11.77
C LYS A 67 -14.46 -8.86 12.52
N TYR A 68 -13.84 -7.83 11.93
CA TYR A 68 -13.64 -6.52 12.57
C TYR A 68 -14.60 -5.43 12.08
N LYS A 69 -15.58 -5.82 11.23
CA LYS A 69 -16.62 -4.92 10.68
C LYS A 69 -16.02 -3.75 9.87
N ALA A 70 -14.86 -3.98 9.26
CA ALA A 70 -14.16 -2.95 8.51
C ALA A 70 -14.97 -2.49 7.29
N SER A 71 -15.11 -1.17 7.12
CA SER A 71 -15.47 -0.58 5.82
C SER A 71 -14.24 -0.62 4.92
N VAL A 72 -14.35 -1.18 3.73
CA VAL A 72 -13.20 -1.38 2.83
C VAL A 72 -13.15 -0.29 1.77
N ILE A 73 -12.02 0.41 1.70
CA ILE A 73 -11.75 1.43 0.70
C ILE A 73 -10.59 1.01 -0.21
N VAL A 74 -10.78 1.20 -1.50
CA VAL A 74 -9.82 0.83 -2.56
C VAL A 74 -9.90 1.84 -3.71
N HIS A 75 -8.85 1.96 -4.52
CA HIS A 75 -8.92 2.77 -5.73
C HIS A 75 -9.89 2.14 -6.75
N GLN A 76 -10.62 2.98 -7.49
CA GLN A 76 -11.61 2.48 -8.47
C GLN A 76 -11.02 1.53 -9.52
N SER A 77 -9.75 1.74 -9.94
CA SER A 77 -9.06 0.84 -10.89
C SER A 77 -8.69 -0.53 -10.30
N GLU A 78 -8.66 -0.68 -8.96
CA GLU A 78 -8.36 -1.93 -8.24
C GLU A 78 -9.63 -2.66 -7.77
N ALA A 79 -10.76 -1.96 -7.79
CA ALA A 79 -12.02 -2.42 -7.19
C ALA A 79 -12.50 -3.78 -7.75
N SER A 80 -12.38 -3.98 -9.06
CA SER A 80 -12.76 -5.25 -9.71
C SER A 80 -11.84 -6.41 -9.33
N TYR A 81 -10.54 -6.17 -9.17
CA TYR A 81 -9.57 -7.17 -8.72
C TYR A 81 -9.85 -7.60 -7.28
N LEU A 82 -10.06 -6.64 -6.38
CA LEU A 82 -10.42 -6.92 -4.99
C LEU A 82 -11.74 -7.69 -4.90
N ALA A 83 -12.77 -7.25 -5.64
CA ALA A 83 -14.08 -7.89 -5.64
C ALA A 83 -14.07 -9.31 -6.19
N SER A 84 -13.19 -9.61 -7.15
CA SER A 84 -13.04 -10.96 -7.71
C SER A 84 -11.97 -11.80 -7.01
N GLY A 85 -11.15 -11.21 -6.14
CA GLY A 85 -10.02 -11.89 -5.49
C GLY A 85 -8.87 -12.21 -6.44
N GLN A 86 -8.78 -11.52 -7.56
CA GLN A 86 -7.73 -11.71 -8.56
C GLN A 86 -6.54 -10.81 -8.24
N ASN A 87 -5.33 -11.39 -8.32
CA ASN A 87 -4.11 -10.62 -8.21
C ASN A 87 -3.90 -9.76 -9.46
N THR A 88 -3.55 -8.48 -9.28
CA THR A 88 -3.15 -7.62 -10.39
C THR A 88 -1.84 -8.09 -11.00
N VAL A 89 -1.68 -7.91 -12.31
CA VAL A 89 -0.48 -8.33 -13.03
C VAL A 89 0.44 -7.14 -13.21
N THR A 90 1.62 -7.19 -12.58
CA THR A 90 2.68 -6.20 -12.77
C THR A 90 3.88 -6.83 -13.49
N SER A 91 4.58 -6.02 -14.28
CA SER A 91 5.80 -6.44 -14.97
C SER A 91 7.04 -6.12 -14.13
N GLY A 92 8.08 -6.95 -14.25
CA GLY A 92 9.37 -6.65 -13.65
C GLY A 92 10.00 -5.38 -14.21
N THR A 93 10.65 -4.59 -13.35
CA THR A 93 11.31 -3.33 -13.73
C THR A 93 12.70 -3.53 -14.36
N ASN A 94 13.23 -4.75 -14.29
CA ASN A 94 14.47 -5.14 -14.97
C ASN A 94 14.33 -6.53 -15.63
N LEU A 95 15.31 -6.92 -16.45
CA LEU A 95 15.24 -8.16 -17.24
C LEU A 95 15.01 -9.41 -16.40
N LEU A 96 15.66 -9.53 -15.23
CA LEU A 96 15.50 -10.69 -14.35
C LEU A 96 14.08 -10.75 -13.77
N TYR A 97 13.58 -9.63 -13.26
CA TYR A 97 12.22 -9.57 -12.71
C TYR A 97 11.14 -9.65 -13.78
N LYS A 98 11.40 -9.18 -15.01
CA LYS A 98 10.51 -9.41 -16.17
C LYS A 98 10.36 -10.89 -16.47
N TYR A 99 11.47 -11.64 -16.46
CA TYR A 99 11.43 -13.09 -16.66
C TYR A 99 10.66 -13.80 -15.54
N ILE A 100 10.93 -13.46 -14.28
CA ILE A 100 10.22 -14.03 -13.12
C ILE A 100 8.73 -13.68 -13.17
N SER A 101 8.35 -12.43 -13.34
CA SER A 101 6.96 -12.00 -13.36
C SER A 101 6.16 -12.61 -14.50
N SER A 102 6.76 -12.84 -15.68
CA SER A 102 6.09 -13.48 -16.82
C SER A 102 5.68 -14.93 -16.52
N HIS A 103 6.43 -15.65 -15.67
CA HIS A 103 6.09 -17.03 -15.28
C HIS A 103 4.95 -17.08 -14.26
N PHE A 104 4.73 -16.00 -13.48
CA PHE A 104 3.65 -15.92 -12.50
C PHE A 104 2.46 -15.10 -13.01
N ALA A 105 2.58 -14.45 -14.17
CA ALA A 105 1.50 -13.67 -14.78
C ALA A 105 0.28 -14.56 -15.02
N GLY A 106 -0.87 -14.20 -14.44
CA GLY A 106 -2.11 -14.97 -14.54
C GLY A 106 -2.17 -16.25 -13.71
N SER A 107 -1.18 -16.50 -12.83
CA SER A 107 -1.21 -17.65 -11.93
C SER A 107 -2.33 -17.49 -10.89
N SER A 108 -3.28 -18.44 -10.89
CA SER A 108 -4.34 -18.51 -9.86
C SER A 108 -3.80 -18.76 -8.44
N PHE A 109 -2.54 -19.16 -8.30
CA PHE A 109 -1.89 -19.36 -7.00
C PHE A 109 -1.80 -18.08 -6.18
N LEU A 110 -1.74 -16.90 -6.83
CA LEU A 110 -1.70 -15.60 -6.17
C LEU A 110 -3.11 -15.01 -5.93
N ASN A 111 -4.17 -15.71 -6.34
CA ASN A 111 -5.53 -15.27 -6.07
C ASN A 111 -5.88 -15.44 -4.59
N TYR A 112 -6.80 -14.62 -4.12
CA TYR A 112 -7.24 -14.60 -2.74
C TYR A 112 -8.77 -14.61 -2.64
N GLU A 113 -9.30 -14.60 -1.44
CA GLU A 113 -10.74 -14.64 -1.22
C GLU A 113 -11.38 -13.32 -1.70
N PRO A 114 -12.40 -13.38 -2.59
CA PRO A 114 -13.12 -12.20 -3.06
C PRO A 114 -13.63 -11.33 -1.91
N CYS A 115 -13.38 -10.02 -1.97
CA CYS A 115 -13.80 -9.10 -0.95
C CYS A 115 -14.61 -7.94 -1.55
N PRO A 116 -15.89 -7.76 -1.16
CA PRO A 116 -16.65 -6.58 -1.57
C PRO A 116 -16.08 -5.35 -0.87
N TYR A 117 -15.88 -4.29 -1.65
CA TYR A 117 -15.50 -2.97 -1.13
C TYR A 117 -16.75 -2.14 -0.80
N ASP A 118 -16.58 -1.08 0.01
CA ASP A 118 -17.65 -0.17 0.41
C ASP A 118 -17.45 1.22 -0.19
N LEU A 119 -16.19 1.63 -0.36
CA LEU A 119 -15.81 2.95 -0.85
C LEU A 119 -14.74 2.84 -1.94
N THR A 120 -14.77 3.77 -2.89
CA THR A 120 -13.70 3.91 -3.90
C THR A 120 -13.10 5.29 -3.86
N VAL A 121 -11.80 5.36 -4.19
CA VAL A 121 -11.05 6.60 -4.39
C VAL A 121 -10.76 6.74 -5.87
N ASP A 122 -10.83 7.97 -6.38
CA ASP A 122 -10.39 8.32 -7.74
C ASP A 122 -9.04 9.06 -7.72
N THR A 123 -8.98 10.18 -7.01
CA THR A 123 -7.76 11.00 -6.91
C THR A 123 -7.30 11.19 -5.47
N THR A 124 -8.19 11.63 -4.61
CA THR A 124 -7.93 11.89 -3.18
C THR A 124 -9.13 11.52 -2.33
N PHE A 125 -8.88 11.22 -1.04
CA PHE A 125 -9.94 11.00 -0.07
C PHE A 125 -9.51 11.54 1.30
N ASP A 126 -10.26 12.52 1.82
CA ASP A 126 -10.01 13.14 3.12
C ASP A 126 -10.55 12.27 4.27
N LEU A 127 -9.73 12.06 5.30
CA LEU A 127 -10.05 11.27 6.48
C LEU A 127 -10.44 12.11 7.70
N SER A 128 -10.69 13.41 7.54
CA SER A 128 -11.12 14.30 8.64
C SER A 128 -12.43 13.85 9.28
N SER A 129 -13.35 13.27 8.50
CA SER A 129 -14.60 12.68 9.00
C SER A 129 -14.39 11.45 9.89
N TYR A 130 -13.23 10.82 9.82
CA TYR A 130 -12.79 9.75 10.72
C TYR A 130 -11.99 10.29 11.92
N GLY A 131 -11.82 11.61 12.04
CA GLY A 131 -11.09 12.25 13.12
C GLY A 131 -9.56 12.21 12.96
N PHE A 132 -9.06 12.10 11.72
CA PHE A 132 -7.63 12.12 11.40
C PHE A 132 -7.29 13.29 10.49
N ASN A 133 -6.20 13.98 10.78
CA ASN A 133 -5.57 14.89 9.84
C ASN A 133 -4.78 14.06 8.81
N ALA A 134 -5.49 13.44 7.88
CA ALA A 134 -4.90 12.51 6.91
C ALA A 134 -5.68 12.51 5.60
N CYS A 135 -4.96 12.22 4.51
CA CYS A 135 -5.52 12.19 3.17
C CYS A 135 -4.95 11.01 2.38
N ILE A 136 -5.81 10.25 1.72
CA ILE A 136 -5.42 9.22 0.75
C ILE A 136 -5.16 9.92 -0.58
N LEU A 137 -4.01 9.64 -1.19
CA LEU A 137 -3.60 10.17 -2.49
C LEU A 137 -3.47 9.03 -3.50
N HIS A 138 -3.96 9.23 -4.70
CA HIS A 138 -3.67 8.36 -5.84
C HIS A 138 -2.22 8.54 -6.28
N THR A 139 -1.43 7.48 -6.14
CA THR A 139 0.01 7.41 -6.47
C THR A 139 0.30 6.23 -7.39
N PRO A 140 -0.21 6.29 -8.65
CA PRO A 140 -0.12 5.20 -9.61
C PRO A 140 1.30 4.90 -10.05
N GLY A 141 1.47 3.73 -10.69
CA GLY A 141 2.68 3.32 -11.36
C GLY A 141 3.15 1.94 -10.93
N HIS A 142 3.15 1.59 -9.64
CA HIS A 142 3.32 0.21 -9.23
C HIS A 142 2.15 -0.64 -9.75
N THR A 143 0.93 -0.20 -9.48
CA THR A 143 -0.28 -0.55 -10.22
C THR A 143 -1.01 0.72 -10.64
N LYS A 144 -2.01 0.61 -11.54
CA LYS A 144 -2.85 1.76 -11.95
C LYS A 144 -3.59 2.41 -10.80
N GLY A 145 -3.96 1.63 -9.78
CA GLY A 145 -4.75 2.11 -8.66
C GLY A 145 -3.95 2.21 -7.35
N SER A 146 -2.63 2.20 -7.39
CA SER A 146 -1.81 2.37 -6.17
C SER A 146 -2.12 3.67 -5.45
N MET A 147 -2.26 3.60 -4.13
CA MET A 147 -2.54 4.75 -3.27
C MET A 147 -1.52 4.87 -2.13
N SER A 148 -1.36 6.09 -1.66
CA SER A 148 -0.58 6.42 -0.45
C SER A 148 -1.45 7.15 0.56
N LEU A 149 -1.16 6.99 1.84
CA LEU A 149 -1.81 7.71 2.93
C LEU A 149 -0.84 8.72 3.53
N VAL A 150 -1.17 10.00 3.44
CA VAL A 150 -0.45 11.09 4.11
C VAL A 150 -1.11 11.37 5.45
N VAL A 151 -0.32 11.43 6.52
CA VAL A 151 -0.78 11.64 7.90
C VAL A 151 -0.03 12.82 8.48
N ASP A 152 -0.77 13.79 9.02
CA ASP A 152 -0.29 15.02 9.66
C ASP A 152 0.65 15.87 8.80
N ASP A 153 0.65 15.64 7.47
CA ASP A 153 1.60 16.21 6.52
C ASP A 153 3.09 15.94 6.90
N GLU A 154 3.33 14.88 7.67
CA GLU A 154 4.64 14.49 8.20
C GLU A 154 5.06 13.10 7.72
N ILE A 155 4.12 12.14 7.69
CA ILE A 155 4.37 10.74 7.37
C ILE A 155 3.53 10.32 6.18
N ALA A 156 4.14 9.69 5.18
CA ALA A 156 3.43 9.03 4.09
C ALA A 156 3.57 7.51 4.17
N ILE A 157 2.47 6.77 4.25
CA ILE A 157 2.43 5.31 4.07
C ILE A 157 2.20 5.07 2.58
N VAL A 158 3.20 4.55 1.87
CA VAL A 158 3.30 4.66 0.41
C VAL A 158 3.03 3.35 -0.35
N GLY A 159 2.60 2.29 0.36
CA GLY A 159 2.41 0.99 -0.28
C GLY A 159 3.68 0.52 -1.00
N ASP A 160 3.51 0.07 -2.23
CA ASP A 160 4.60 -0.36 -3.10
C ASP A 160 5.04 0.70 -4.13
N CYS A 161 4.57 1.95 -3.95
CA CYS A 161 5.10 3.09 -4.71
C CYS A 161 6.61 3.27 -4.46
N MET A 162 7.09 2.85 -3.29
CA MET A 162 8.50 2.81 -2.90
C MET A 162 8.81 1.52 -2.13
N PHE A 163 10.07 1.08 -2.16
CA PHE A 163 10.58 0.00 -1.31
C PHE A 163 11.62 0.53 -0.33
N GLY A 164 11.74 -0.09 0.83
CA GLY A 164 12.76 0.20 1.86
C GLY A 164 13.70 -0.98 2.10
N VAL A 165 13.86 -1.88 1.11
CA VAL A 165 14.68 -3.09 1.23
C VAL A 165 16.17 -2.78 1.05
N PHE A 166 16.49 -1.81 0.20
CA PHE A 166 17.87 -1.42 -0.08
C PHE A 166 18.15 -0.02 0.47
N LYS A 167 19.24 0.15 1.22
CA LYS A 167 19.63 1.44 1.83
C LYS A 167 19.89 2.57 0.82
N SER A 168 20.19 2.24 -0.43
CA SER A 168 20.55 3.20 -1.47
C SER A 168 19.53 3.34 -2.59
N SER A 169 18.42 2.62 -2.53
CA SER A 169 17.40 2.66 -3.58
C SER A 169 16.02 2.38 -3.02
N ILE A 170 15.07 3.21 -3.42
CA ILE A 170 13.65 3.04 -3.09
C ILE A 170 12.86 2.36 -4.22
N PHE A 171 13.53 1.95 -5.31
CA PHE A 171 12.88 1.49 -6.53
C PHE A 171 12.33 0.07 -6.40
N PRO A 172 11.02 -0.15 -6.58
CA PRO A 172 10.42 -1.47 -6.54
C PRO A 172 10.91 -2.39 -7.67
N PRO A 173 11.03 -3.70 -7.42
CA PRO A 173 11.45 -4.68 -8.44
C PRO A 173 10.40 -4.92 -9.52
N VAL A 174 9.15 -4.58 -9.25
CA VAL A 174 8.01 -4.71 -10.19
C VAL A 174 7.20 -3.42 -10.19
N ALA A 175 6.72 -3.03 -11.36
CA ALA A 175 5.81 -1.91 -11.56
C ALA A 175 5.10 -2.06 -12.91
N GLU A 176 3.87 -1.59 -13.00
CA GLU A 176 3.10 -1.56 -14.25
C GLU A 176 3.62 -0.43 -15.17
N ASP A 177 3.85 0.75 -14.59
CA ASP A 177 4.41 1.93 -15.25
C ASP A 177 5.47 2.60 -14.36
N PRO A 178 6.77 2.28 -14.55
CA PRO A 178 7.85 2.85 -13.76
C PRO A 178 7.96 4.38 -13.87
N ASP A 179 7.64 4.97 -15.02
CA ASP A 179 7.73 6.41 -15.22
C ASP A 179 6.60 7.14 -14.47
N GLU A 180 5.38 6.58 -14.47
CA GLU A 180 4.28 7.10 -13.67
C GLU A 180 4.56 6.96 -12.17
N MET A 181 5.19 5.86 -11.75
CA MET A 181 5.60 5.69 -10.35
C MET A 181 6.61 6.76 -9.91
N ILE A 182 7.55 7.13 -10.76
CA ILE A 182 8.49 8.23 -10.49
C ILE A 182 7.74 9.57 -10.41
N ARG A 183 6.75 9.82 -11.28
CA ARG A 183 5.87 11.00 -11.15
C ARG A 183 5.12 11.03 -9.83
N SER A 184 4.65 9.86 -9.35
CA SER A 184 4.02 9.73 -8.04
C SER A 184 4.98 10.06 -6.88
N TRP A 185 6.28 9.76 -7.00
CA TRP A 185 7.28 10.26 -6.02
C TRP A 185 7.34 11.78 -6.01
N GLY A 186 7.24 12.44 -7.18
CA GLY A 186 7.15 13.89 -7.28
C GLY A 186 5.95 14.45 -6.49
N LYS A 187 4.75 13.86 -6.66
CA LYS A 187 3.56 14.24 -5.89
C LYS A 187 3.77 14.08 -4.37
N LEU A 188 4.39 12.98 -3.95
CA LEU A 188 4.70 12.76 -2.54
C LEU A 188 5.74 13.73 -1.99
N LEU A 189 6.68 14.19 -2.82
CA LEU A 189 7.65 15.23 -2.46
C LEU A 189 7.04 16.65 -2.44
N GLU A 190 5.87 16.87 -3.01
CA GLU A 190 5.10 18.12 -2.87
C GLU A 190 4.45 18.26 -1.48
N THR A 191 4.27 17.16 -0.75
CA THR A 191 3.85 17.18 0.67
C THR A 191 5.03 17.58 1.56
N ASN A 192 4.77 17.93 2.83
CA ASN A 192 5.84 18.18 3.80
C ASN A 192 6.36 16.90 4.46
N CYS A 193 5.90 15.72 4.06
CA CYS A 193 6.31 14.45 4.66
C CYS A 193 7.83 14.30 4.70
N SER A 194 8.35 13.99 5.86
CA SER A 194 9.77 13.71 6.10
C SER A 194 10.09 12.23 6.12
N ILE A 195 9.07 11.37 6.37
CA ILE A 195 9.17 9.92 6.51
C ILE A 195 8.22 9.23 5.54
N PHE A 196 8.74 8.28 4.77
CA PHE A 196 7.97 7.48 3.83
C PHE A 196 8.03 6.01 4.26
N LEU A 197 6.86 5.42 4.56
CA LEU A 197 6.70 4.07 5.07
C LEU A 197 6.24 3.13 3.96
N PRO A 198 7.13 2.35 3.34
CA PRO A 198 6.75 1.40 2.30
C PRO A 198 6.15 0.12 2.90
N SER A 199 5.44 -0.64 2.07
CA SER A 199 4.97 -1.95 2.48
C SER A 199 6.08 -3.01 2.49
N HIS A 200 7.23 -2.75 1.86
CA HIS A 200 8.37 -3.67 1.90
C HIS A 200 9.64 -2.99 2.41
N GLY A 201 10.18 -3.52 3.51
CA GLY A 201 11.41 -3.04 4.14
C GLY A 201 11.20 -1.97 5.21
N SER A 202 12.19 -1.10 5.38
CA SER A 202 12.22 -0.04 6.40
C SER A 202 11.76 1.31 5.85
N ALA A 203 11.54 2.27 6.74
CA ALA A 203 11.23 3.65 6.38
C ALA A 203 12.34 4.27 5.49
N ASN A 204 11.92 5.10 4.56
CA ASN A 204 12.79 5.96 3.76
C ASN A 204 12.68 7.40 4.28
N ASP A 205 13.79 8.09 4.40
CA ASP A 205 13.79 9.53 4.68
C ASP A 205 13.61 10.36 3.40
N ARG A 206 13.20 11.62 3.57
CA ARG A 206 12.95 12.53 2.46
C ARG A 206 14.20 12.76 1.59
N SER A 207 15.38 12.75 2.19
CA SER A 207 16.63 12.98 1.45
C SER A 207 16.95 11.84 0.48
N LEU A 208 16.66 10.61 0.88
CA LEU A 208 16.78 9.43 0.01
C LEU A 208 15.76 9.49 -1.14
N VAL A 209 14.51 9.80 -0.83
CA VAL A 209 13.43 9.90 -1.84
C VAL A 209 13.76 11.01 -2.85
N GLN A 210 14.17 12.19 -2.38
CA GLN A 210 14.58 13.32 -3.25
C GLN A 210 15.75 12.94 -4.17
N ARG A 211 16.80 12.34 -3.62
CA ARG A 211 17.96 11.90 -4.39
C ARG A 211 17.60 10.89 -5.48
N GLU A 212 16.77 9.89 -5.14
CA GLU A 212 16.33 8.88 -6.09
C GLU A 212 15.42 9.47 -7.18
N PHE A 213 14.55 10.41 -6.83
CA PHE A 213 13.73 11.15 -7.77
C PHE A 213 14.59 11.99 -8.74
N ASP A 214 15.54 12.78 -8.22
CA ASP A 214 16.41 13.64 -9.03
C ASP A 214 17.31 12.81 -9.96
N ARG A 215 17.81 11.67 -9.47
CA ARG A 215 18.60 10.75 -10.30
C ARG A 215 17.81 10.21 -11.49
N ARG A 216 16.55 9.87 -11.30
CA ARG A 216 15.69 9.25 -12.32
C ARG A 216 15.06 10.26 -13.27
N THR A 217 14.88 11.50 -12.83
CA THR A 217 14.38 12.60 -13.67
C THR A 217 15.51 13.37 -14.39
N GLY A 218 16.78 12.96 -14.22
CA GLY A 218 17.95 13.60 -14.85
C GLY A 218 18.34 14.95 -14.24
N LYS A 219 17.85 15.26 -13.03
CA LYS A 219 18.20 16.49 -12.29
C LYS A 219 19.55 16.40 -11.56
N LEU A 220 20.05 15.17 -11.32
CA LEU A 220 21.43 14.92 -10.88
C LEU A 220 22.28 14.66 -12.13
N LYS A 221 23.30 15.50 -12.34
CA LYS A 221 24.36 15.30 -13.35
C LYS A 221 25.46 14.44 -12.76
#